data_beb1153d3b10ae63bbd6e07ec9ea52c7
#
_entry.id   beb1153d3b10ae63bbd6e07ec9ea52c7
#
_cell.length_a   1.000
_cell.length_b   1.000
_cell.length_c   1.000
_cell.angle_alpha   90.00
_cell.angle_beta   90.00
_cell.angle_gamma   90.00
#
_symmetry.space_group_name_H-M   'P 1'
#
loop_
_entity.id
_entity.type
_entity.pdbx_description
1 polymer ?
#
loop_
_entity_poly.entity_id
_entity_poly.type
_entity_poly.pdbx_seq_one_letter_code
_entity_poly.pdbx_strand_id
1 'polypeptide(L)'
;MPRIVNIVKKGLYRDSVHLLHISDHVRRLDGVLNAMIAMGTKLNKEILAREGLLSSEGSDAGENDLIIALKISDLADLNVILAKVEDLLSKTPTQDLEIYSDLDYALDTNRDINLALVSVPGQYAKEVVMKLLNRGLHIHLFSDHVPIEHEVEMKRYAIEKGLLLMGPEAGTSIISGVAIAFANQVRRGPVGIISASGTGLQEVSILLHRIGLGISHGIGVGGRDLSREVGGIMTLFSIDVLERDDMTEVIIIISKPPSKEVIERVLDRISRGEKRYVTCFVGGDIVDLDPRLKGRISQAKTLHGAVLETVKIYRPDLYRDAYNKLWIEDRLLVEISEATSRL
;
A
#
# COMPACT_ATOMS: atom_id res chain seq x y z
N MET A 1 37.61 3.94 17.94
CA MET A 1 36.33 3.24 18.19
C MET A 1 35.20 4.02 17.55
N PRO A 2 34.16 3.36 17.00
CA PRO A 2 33.04 4.09 16.44
C PRO A 2 32.42 5.02 17.48
N ARG A 3 32.10 6.25 17.08
CA ARG A 3 31.43 7.23 17.96
C ARG A 3 29.99 7.46 17.55
N ILE A 4 29.13 7.65 18.57
CA ILE A 4 27.72 7.97 18.37
C ILE A 4 27.58 9.48 18.56
N VAL A 5 26.92 10.14 17.62
CA VAL A 5 26.67 11.58 17.66
C VAL A 5 25.19 11.81 17.40
N ASN A 6 24.54 12.57 18.31
CA ASN A 6 23.18 13.05 18.04
C ASN A 6 23.20 14.57 17.98
N ILE A 7 22.55 15.13 16.98
CA ILE A 7 22.32 16.55 16.82
C ILE A 7 20.83 16.79 16.81
N VAL A 8 20.37 17.66 17.69
CA VAL A 8 18.96 18.00 17.85
C VAL A 8 18.68 19.36 17.23
N LYS A 9 17.77 19.42 16.28
CA LYS A 9 17.25 20.67 15.71
C LYS A 9 15.88 20.96 16.29
N LYS A 10 15.81 21.95 17.15
CA LYS A 10 14.58 22.29 17.86
C LYS A 10 13.52 22.87 16.94
N GLY A 11 12.29 22.37 17.09
CA GLY A 11 11.11 22.85 16.37
C GLY A 11 11.15 22.65 14.84
N LEU A 12 12.08 21.84 14.34
CA LEU A 12 12.17 21.53 12.91
C LEU A 12 11.36 20.28 12.58
N TYR A 13 10.11 20.45 12.17
CA TYR A 13 9.30 19.35 11.68
C TYR A 13 9.65 19.00 10.23
N ARG A 14 9.72 17.71 9.95
CA ARG A 14 9.82 17.14 8.60
C ARG A 14 8.99 15.86 8.51
N ASP A 15 8.47 15.59 7.34
CA ASP A 15 7.75 14.35 7.04
C ASP A 15 8.64 13.11 7.22
N SER A 16 8.07 12.04 7.77
CA SER A 16 8.81 10.82 8.12
C SER A 16 9.37 10.07 6.90
N VAL A 17 8.67 10.10 5.76
CA VAL A 17 9.13 9.46 4.53
C VAL A 17 10.34 10.21 3.98
N HIS A 18 10.29 11.55 4.00
CA HIS A 18 11.42 12.38 3.61
C HIS A 18 12.66 12.12 4.52
N LEU A 19 12.45 12.03 5.83
CA LEU A 19 13.52 11.72 6.77
C LEU A 19 14.12 10.33 6.59
N LEU A 20 13.29 9.34 6.21
CA LEU A 20 13.76 8.00 5.88
C LEU A 20 14.67 8.01 4.65
N HIS A 21 14.29 8.71 3.59
CA HIS A 21 15.12 8.87 2.39
C HIS A 21 16.46 9.55 2.69
N ILE A 22 16.45 10.60 3.51
CA ILE A 22 17.70 11.25 3.93
C ILE A 22 18.56 10.27 4.74
N SER A 23 17.97 9.52 5.66
CA SER A 23 18.69 8.50 6.45
C SER A 23 19.40 7.49 5.55
N ASP A 24 18.71 7.00 4.51
CA ASP A 24 19.28 6.04 3.55
C ASP A 24 20.43 6.63 2.73
N HIS A 25 20.33 7.89 2.33
CA HIS A 25 21.44 8.59 1.66
C HIS A 25 22.64 8.76 2.59
N VAL A 26 22.39 9.17 3.83
CA VAL A 26 23.45 9.41 4.81
C VAL A 26 24.17 8.12 5.20
N ARG A 27 23.48 7.00 5.29
CA ARG A 27 24.09 5.67 5.53
C ARG A 27 25.12 5.25 4.48
N ARG A 28 25.02 5.80 3.26
CA ARG A 28 25.94 5.49 2.14
C ARG A 28 27.15 6.41 2.07
N LEU A 29 27.25 7.40 2.98
CA LEU A 29 28.39 8.29 3.01
C LEU A 29 29.61 7.61 3.63
N ASP A 30 30.78 7.95 3.11
CA ASP A 30 32.05 7.43 3.61
C ASP A 30 32.22 7.73 5.09
N GLY A 31 32.58 6.72 5.86
CA GLY A 31 32.80 6.83 7.29
C GLY A 31 31.52 6.76 8.14
N VAL A 32 30.34 6.71 7.56
CA VAL A 32 29.08 6.47 8.30
C VAL A 32 28.84 4.96 8.41
N LEU A 33 28.75 4.46 9.63
CA LEU A 33 28.50 3.04 9.92
C LEU A 33 26.99 2.75 10.08
N ASN A 34 26.23 3.70 10.61
CA ASN A 34 24.77 3.70 10.66
C ASN A 34 24.27 5.13 10.86
N ALA A 35 23.05 5.43 10.37
CA ALA A 35 22.42 6.72 10.53
C ALA A 35 20.91 6.58 10.60
N MET A 36 20.27 7.38 11.42
CA MET A 36 18.82 7.57 11.45
C MET A 36 18.51 9.04 11.73
N ILE A 37 17.70 9.63 10.86
CA ILE A 37 17.21 10.99 11.01
C ILE A 37 15.70 10.88 11.23
N ALA A 38 15.22 11.34 12.38
CA ALA A 38 13.85 11.13 12.81
C ALA A 38 13.34 12.25 13.71
N MET A 39 12.01 12.39 13.80
CA MET A 39 11.39 13.26 14.81
C MET A 39 11.58 12.68 16.21
N GLY A 40 11.71 13.53 17.23
CA GLY A 40 11.98 13.16 18.62
C GLY A 40 10.80 12.53 19.37
N THR A 41 9.94 11.78 18.68
CA THR A 41 8.81 11.06 19.28
C THR A 41 9.29 9.90 20.16
N LYS A 42 8.48 9.49 21.14
CA LYS A 42 8.79 8.37 22.02
C LYS A 42 9.18 7.10 21.25
N LEU A 43 8.39 6.75 20.22
CA LEU A 43 8.65 5.58 19.39
C LEU A 43 9.99 5.65 18.66
N ASN A 44 10.31 6.80 18.06
CA ASN A 44 11.58 6.97 17.35
C ASN A 44 12.80 6.90 18.29
N LYS A 45 12.68 7.43 19.50
CA LYS A 45 13.73 7.28 20.53
C LYS A 45 13.93 5.83 20.95
N GLU A 46 12.86 5.05 21.10
CA GLU A 46 12.94 3.61 21.37
C GLU A 46 13.65 2.86 20.25
N ILE A 47 13.36 3.19 18.99
CA ILE A 47 14.06 2.62 17.82
C ILE A 47 15.53 3.01 17.83
N LEU A 48 15.85 4.30 18.02
CA LEU A 48 17.24 4.78 18.10
C LEU A 48 18.03 4.08 19.21
N ALA A 49 17.42 3.84 20.37
CA ALA A 49 18.04 3.12 21.47
C ALA A 49 18.33 1.65 21.12
N ARG A 50 17.39 0.96 20.48
CA ARG A 50 17.57 -0.43 20.02
C ARG A 50 18.70 -0.56 18.99
N GLU A 51 18.79 0.42 18.09
CA GLU A 51 19.84 0.48 17.06
C GLU A 51 21.21 0.94 17.62
N GLY A 52 21.27 1.28 18.91
CA GLY A 52 22.49 1.80 19.54
C GLY A 52 22.94 3.14 18.94
N LEU A 53 21.99 4.00 18.59
CA LEU A 53 22.20 5.31 17.98
C LEU A 53 21.79 6.48 18.90
N LEU A 54 21.16 6.22 20.04
CA LEU A 54 20.65 7.25 20.93
C LEU A 54 21.73 7.70 21.94
N SER A 55 22.04 8.98 21.97
CA SER A 55 22.85 9.62 23.02
C SER A 55 21.97 10.35 24.05
N SER A 56 22.59 10.96 25.07
CA SER A 56 21.92 11.83 26.05
C SER A 56 21.19 12.97 25.36
N GLU A 57 21.84 13.66 24.41
CA GLU A 57 21.29 14.80 23.70
C GLU A 57 20.05 14.39 22.89
N GLY A 58 20.09 13.21 22.24
CA GLY A 58 18.92 12.66 21.51
C GLY A 58 17.77 12.29 22.43
N SER A 59 18.08 11.79 23.65
CA SER A 59 17.07 11.45 24.65
C SER A 59 16.29 12.67 25.13
N ASP A 60 16.94 13.83 25.23
CA ASP A 60 16.36 15.08 25.71
C ASP A 60 15.56 15.85 24.65
N ALA A 61 15.56 15.39 23.40
CA ALA A 61 14.79 16.01 22.32
C ALA A 61 13.28 15.93 22.57
N GLY A 62 12.56 17.00 22.25
CA GLY A 62 11.09 17.04 22.29
C GLY A 62 10.47 16.33 21.07
N GLU A 63 9.17 16.04 21.12
CA GLU A 63 8.47 15.34 20.03
C GLU A 63 8.48 16.10 18.69
N ASN A 64 8.54 17.45 18.76
CA ASN A 64 8.61 18.34 17.60
C ASN A 64 10.05 18.67 17.16
N ASP A 65 11.05 18.08 17.79
CA ASP A 65 12.45 18.27 17.44
C ASP A 65 12.92 17.19 16.48
N LEU A 66 13.82 17.55 15.56
CA LEU A 66 14.48 16.62 14.67
C LEU A 66 15.76 16.09 15.31
N ILE A 67 15.94 14.78 15.33
CA ILE A 67 17.15 14.10 15.78
C ILE A 67 17.93 13.60 14.57
N ILE A 68 19.18 14.03 14.41
CA ILE A 68 20.14 13.48 13.47
C ILE A 68 21.06 12.55 14.27
N ALA A 69 20.81 11.25 14.20
CA ALA A 69 21.57 10.23 14.93
C ALA A 69 22.53 9.52 13.99
N LEU A 70 23.82 9.59 14.30
CA LEU A 70 24.91 9.06 13.47
C LEU A 70 25.80 8.13 14.29
N LYS A 71 26.18 7.00 13.72
CA LYS A 71 27.29 6.16 14.17
C LYS A 71 28.38 6.22 13.11
N ILE A 72 29.51 6.84 13.46
CA ILE A 72 30.59 7.13 12.50
C ILE A 72 31.89 6.51 12.94
N SER A 73 32.76 6.23 11.97
CA SER A 73 34.13 5.75 12.21
C SER A 73 35.02 6.87 12.80
N ASP A 74 36.11 6.51 13.44
CA ASP A 74 37.07 7.49 14.01
C ASP A 74 37.70 8.41 12.95
N LEU A 75 37.76 7.96 11.70
CA LEU A 75 38.38 8.69 10.59
C LEU A 75 37.37 9.57 9.83
N ALA A 76 36.08 9.47 10.17
CA ALA A 76 35.05 10.23 9.50
C ALA A 76 35.08 11.72 9.91
N ASP A 77 35.01 12.61 8.91
CA ASP A 77 34.82 14.03 9.14
C ASP A 77 33.34 14.34 9.39
N LEU A 78 33.00 14.58 10.66
CA LEU A 78 31.63 14.89 11.07
C LEU A 78 31.09 16.14 10.36
N ASN A 79 31.95 17.17 10.13
CA ASN A 79 31.47 18.41 9.51
C ASN A 79 31.06 18.19 8.05
N VAL A 80 31.80 17.35 7.32
CA VAL A 80 31.45 16.99 5.93
C VAL A 80 30.11 16.21 5.89
N ILE A 81 29.92 15.26 6.80
CA ILE A 81 28.67 14.49 6.91
C ILE A 81 27.52 15.43 7.24
N LEU A 82 27.68 16.33 8.22
CA LEU A 82 26.63 17.26 8.60
C LEU A 82 26.29 18.26 7.49
N ALA A 83 27.29 18.79 6.80
CA ALA A 83 27.05 19.67 5.66
C ALA A 83 26.18 18.95 4.59
N LYS A 84 26.41 17.65 4.38
CA LYS A 84 25.60 16.85 3.45
C LYS A 84 24.18 16.59 3.97
N VAL A 85 24.04 16.33 5.28
CA VAL A 85 22.71 16.21 5.93
C VAL A 85 21.93 17.52 5.80
N GLU A 86 22.58 18.68 6.04
CA GLU A 86 21.95 20.01 5.87
C GLU A 86 21.53 20.26 4.43
N ASP A 87 22.39 19.94 3.46
CA ASP A 87 22.08 20.03 2.04
C ASP A 87 20.83 19.19 1.69
N LEU A 88 20.76 17.95 2.20
CA LEU A 88 19.61 17.07 2.01
C LEU A 88 18.34 17.55 2.72
N LEU A 89 18.45 18.09 3.93
CA LEU A 89 17.33 18.67 4.68
C LEU A 89 16.81 19.97 4.07
N SER A 90 17.68 20.75 3.43
CA SER A 90 17.33 22.00 2.75
C SER A 90 16.70 21.76 1.38
N LYS A 91 17.07 20.68 0.74
CA LYS A 91 16.43 20.23 -0.50
C LYS A 91 15.06 19.68 -0.13
N THR A 92 14.03 20.48 -0.33
CA THR A 92 12.71 19.90 -0.61
C THR A 92 12.94 18.89 -1.72
N PRO A 93 12.33 17.69 -1.71
CA PRO A 93 12.39 16.80 -2.86
C PRO A 93 11.76 17.54 -4.05
N THR A 94 12.53 18.37 -4.69
CA THR A 94 12.21 18.87 -6.02
C THR A 94 12.62 17.77 -7.00
N GLN A 95 11.80 16.75 -7.16
CA GLN A 95 11.39 16.46 -8.52
C GLN A 95 10.93 17.82 -9.08
N ASP A 96 11.23 18.12 -10.33
CA ASP A 96 10.66 19.26 -11.06
C ASP A 96 9.13 19.07 -11.15
N LEU A 97 8.46 19.22 -9.99
CA LEU A 97 7.01 19.14 -9.90
C LEU A 97 6.49 20.49 -10.40
N GLU A 98 5.91 20.47 -11.57
CA GLU A 98 5.16 21.60 -12.04
C GLU A 98 3.96 21.81 -11.11
N ILE A 99 3.94 22.95 -10.42
CA ILE A 99 2.87 23.31 -9.49
C ILE A 99 1.93 24.26 -10.20
N TYR A 100 0.69 23.84 -10.33
CA TYR A 100 -0.38 24.64 -10.91
C TYR A 100 -1.37 25.05 -9.82
N SER A 101 -1.79 26.32 -9.86
CA SER A 101 -2.85 26.83 -8.96
C SER A 101 -4.25 26.60 -9.51
N ASP A 102 -4.36 26.30 -10.80
CA ASP A 102 -5.62 26.05 -11.50
C ASP A 102 -5.61 24.65 -12.14
N LEU A 103 -6.63 23.86 -11.83
CA LEU A 103 -6.73 22.46 -12.29
C LEU A 103 -7.00 22.37 -13.79
N ASP A 104 -7.84 23.26 -14.34
CA ASP A 104 -8.15 23.22 -15.78
C ASP A 104 -6.93 23.61 -16.60
N TYR A 105 -6.20 24.63 -16.17
CA TYR A 105 -4.94 25.02 -16.81
C TYR A 105 -3.91 23.90 -16.78
N ALA A 106 -3.77 23.20 -15.63
CA ALA A 106 -2.88 22.05 -15.51
C ALA A 106 -3.23 20.94 -16.52
N LEU A 107 -4.52 20.62 -16.64
CA LEU A 107 -5.00 19.56 -17.54
C LEU A 107 -4.94 19.97 -19.02
N ASP A 108 -5.16 21.23 -19.35
CA ASP A 108 -5.08 21.72 -20.72
C ASP A 108 -3.63 21.79 -21.22
N THR A 109 -2.68 22.03 -20.29
CA THR A 109 -1.24 22.08 -20.58
C THR A 109 -0.65 20.68 -20.72
N ASN A 110 -1.13 19.70 -19.92
CA ASN A 110 -0.58 18.34 -19.84
C ASN A 110 -1.62 17.32 -20.33
N ARG A 111 -1.80 17.21 -21.62
CA ARG A 111 -2.86 16.37 -22.22
C ARG A 111 -2.63 14.86 -22.12
N ASP A 112 -1.42 14.43 -21.78
CA ASP A 112 -1.06 13.01 -21.62
C ASP A 112 -1.40 12.44 -20.25
N ILE A 113 -1.89 13.27 -19.33
CA ILE A 113 -2.34 12.83 -18.01
C ILE A 113 -3.58 11.93 -18.17
N ASN A 114 -3.53 10.73 -17.61
CA ASN A 114 -4.63 9.76 -17.61
C ASN A 114 -5.06 9.30 -16.22
N LEU A 115 -4.33 9.68 -15.18
CA LEU A 115 -4.60 9.34 -13.79
C LEU A 115 -4.43 10.57 -12.89
N ALA A 116 -5.36 10.76 -11.99
CA ALA A 116 -5.26 11.78 -10.94
C ALA A 116 -5.26 11.12 -9.55
N LEU A 117 -4.31 11.50 -8.69
CA LEU A 117 -4.34 11.21 -7.26
C LEU A 117 -4.99 12.39 -6.55
N VAL A 118 -6.13 12.13 -5.92
CA VAL A 118 -6.93 13.14 -5.22
C VAL A 118 -6.78 12.98 -3.71
N SER A 119 -6.28 14.03 -3.04
CA SER A 119 -6.08 14.09 -1.59
C SER A 119 -6.54 15.44 -1.06
N VAL A 120 -7.84 15.69 -1.13
CA VAL A 120 -8.51 16.88 -0.59
C VAL A 120 -9.43 16.46 0.56
N PRO A 121 -9.83 17.37 1.47
CA PRO A 121 -10.82 17.00 2.50
C PRO A 121 -12.08 16.41 1.87
N GLY A 122 -12.62 15.33 2.46
CA GLY A 122 -13.68 14.49 1.87
C GLY A 122 -14.94 15.24 1.41
N GLN A 123 -15.29 16.34 2.08
CA GLN A 123 -16.41 17.20 1.69
C GLN A 123 -16.26 17.85 0.31
N TYR A 124 -15.03 18.05 -0.15
CA TYR A 124 -14.70 18.64 -1.48
C TYR A 124 -14.38 17.59 -2.54
N ALA A 125 -14.20 16.33 -2.13
CA ALA A 125 -13.73 15.26 -3.02
C ALA A 125 -14.64 15.05 -4.22
N LYS A 126 -15.98 15.09 -4.03
CA LYS A 126 -16.93 14.88 -5.11
C LYS A 126 -16.77 15.88 -6.25
N GLU A 127 -16.69 17.17 -5.93
CA GLU A 127 -16.56 18.23 -6.95
C GLU A 127 -15.30 18.03 -7.81
N VAL A 128 -14.16 17.80 -7.14
CA VAL A 128 -12.88 17.58 -7.80
C VAL A 128 -12.90 16.31 -8.64
N VAL A 129 -13.38 15.20 -8.09
CA VAL A 129 -13.44 13.90 -8.78
C VAL A 129 -14.35 13.94 -9.99
N MET A 130 -15.56 14.53 -9.88
CA MET A 130 -16.49 14.63 -11.01
C MET A 130 -15.88 15.45 -12.16
N LYS A 131 -15.15 16.53 -11.84
CA LYS A 131 -14.44 17.34 -12.82
C LYS A 131 -13.36 16.53 -13.55
N LEU A 132 -12.56 15.76 -12.82
CA LEU A 132 -11.50 14.91 -13.37
C LEU A 132 -12.06 13.74 -14.21
N LEU A 133 -13.14 13.09 -13.76
CA LEU A 133 -13.84 12.06 -14.52
C LEU A 133 -14.41 12.61 -15.84
N ASN A 134 -14.92 13.86 -15.83
CA ASN A 134 -15.37 14.53 -17.06
C ASN A 134 -14.25 14.77 -18.08
N ARG A 135 -13.03 14.91 -17.60
CA ARG A 135 -11.81 15.03 -18.44
C ARG A 135 -11.25 13.67 -18.88
N GLY A 136 -11.89 12.56 -18.48
CA GLY A 136 -11.50 11.20 -18.89
C GLY A 136 -10.36 10.60 -18.07
N LEU A 137 -10.08 11.10 -16.87
CA LEU A 137 -9.02 10.58 -16.02
C LEU A 137 -9.50 9.44 -15.11
N HIS A 138 -8.68 8.42 -14.97
CA HIS A 138 -8.81 7.47 -13.85
C HIS A 138 -8.49 8.19 -12.54
N ILE A 139 -9.10 7.76 -11.44
CA ILE A 139 -8.95 8.42 -10.14
C ILE A 139 -8.38 7.46 -9.11
N HIS A 140 -7.36 7.93 -8.38
CA HIS A 140 -6.94 7.36 -7.10
C HIS A 140 -7.34 8.33 -5.99
N LEU A 141 -8.45 8.05 -5.31
CA LEU A 141 -9.03 8.90 -4.27
C LEU A 141 -8.50 8.49 -2.91
N PHE A 142 -7.49 9.21 -2.44
CA PHE A 142 -6.87 9.02 -1.13
C PHE A 142 -7.70 9.64 0.01
N SER A 143 -8.51 10.65 -0.29
CA SER A 143 -9.33 11.39 0.68
C SER A 143 -10.17 10.47 1.55
N ASP A 144 -10.18 10.76 2.85
CA ASP A 144 -11.02 10.15 3.86
C ASP A 144 -12.31 10.98 4.10
N HIS A 145 -13.21 10.50 4.97
CA HIS A 145 -14.45 11.18 5.37
C HIS A 145 -15.32 11.62 4.18
N VAL A 146 -15.24 10.92 3.06
CA VAL A 146 -16.15 11.15 1.92
C VAL A 146 -17.53 10.62 2.28
N PRO A 147 -18.64 11.41 2.15
CA PRO A 147 -20.00 10.92 2.35
C PRO A 147 -20.30 9.71 1.46
N ILE A 148 -21.01 8.72 1.99
CA ILE A 148 -21.25 7.46 1.27
C ILE A 148 -22.07 7.65 0.00
N GLU A 149 -23.00 8.60 0.01
CA GLU A 149 -23.81 8.96 -1.15
C GLU A 149 -22.92 9.55 -2.27
N HIS A 150 -21.92 10.34 -1.90
CA HIS A 150 -20.94 10.87 -2.84
C HIS A 150 -20.06 9.75 -3.42
N GLU A 151 -19.64 8.80 -2.60
CA GLU A 151 -18.87 7.64 -3.07
C GLU A 151 -19.65 6.85 -4.13
N VAL A 152 -20.92 6.52 -3.82
CA VAL A 152 -21.78 5.77 -4.75
C VAL A 152 -21.98 6.51 -6.06
N GLU A 153 -22.25 7.82 -6.00
CA GLU A 153 -22.47 8.65 -7.19
C GLU A 153 -21.22 8.73 -8.05
N MET A 154 -20.06 9.03 -7.44
CA MET A 154 -18.78 9.11 -8.16
C MET A 154 -18.41 7.77 -8.81
N LYS A 155 -18.57 6.65 -8.10
CA LYS A 155 -18.26 5.32 -8.63
C LYS A 155 -19.17 4.93 -9.79
N ARG A 156 -20.46 5.21 -9.70
CA ARG A 156 -21.40 4.96 -10.81
C ARG A 156 -21.01 5.79 -12.03
N TYR A 157 -20.74 7.07 -11.82
CA TYR A 157 -20.33 7.94 -12.90
C TYR A 157 -18.99 7.52 -13.54
N ALA A 158 -18.02 7.08 -12.74
CA ALA A 158 -16.77 6.54 -13.24
C ALA A 158 -17.01 5.32 -14.17
N ILE A 159 -17.88 4.38 -13.77
CA ILE A 159 -18.23 3.21 -14.59
C ILE A 159 -18.91 3.62 -15.90
N GLU A 160 -19.85 4.56 -15.86
CA GLU A 160 -20.51 5.08 -17.07
C GLU A 160 -19.48 5.64 -18.08
N LYS A 161 -18.39 6.20 -17.59
CA LYS A 161 -17.27 6.70 -18.40
C LYS A 161 -16.24 5.62 -18.76
N GLY A 162 -16.36 4.40 -18.24
CA GLY A 162 -15.35 3.35 -18.42
C GLY A 162 -14.05 3.60 -17.64
N LEU A 163 -14.11 4.36 -16.54
CA LEU A 163 -12.96 4.80 -15.76
C LEU A 163 -12.90 4.08 -14.40
N LEU A 164 -11.68 3.84 -13.90
CA LEU A 164 -11.44 3.38 -12.54
C LEU A 164 -11.52 4.55 -11.56
N LEU A 165 -12.26 4.35 -10.46
CA LEU A 165 -12.20 5.19 -9.27
C LEU A 165 -11.77 4.34 -8.09
N MET A 166 -10.48 4.35 -7.81
CA MET A 166 -9.87 3.64 -6.69
C MET A 166 -10.05 4.45 -5.41
N GLY A 167 -10.74 3.91 -4.43
CA GLY A 167 -11.08 4.61 -3.18
C GLY A 167 -12.59 4.87 -3.02
N PRO A 168 -13.00 5.78 -2.11
CA PRO A 168 -12.18 6.63 -1.23
C PRO A 168 -11.36 5.82 -0.20
N GLU A 169 -10.47 6.51 0.51
CA GLU A 169 -9.54 5.91 1.47
C GLU A 169 -8.58 4.87 0.82
N ALA A 170 -8.33 4.99 -0.49
CA ALA A 170 -7.39 4.13 -1.16
C ALA A 170 -5.95 4.56 -0.85
N GLY A 171 -5.32 3.90 0.10
CA GLY A 171 -3.90 4.15 0.42
C GLY A 171 -2.93 3.48 -0.55
N THR A 172 -3.39 2.51 -1.33
CA THR A 172 -2.51 1.65 -2.12
C THR A 172 -3.20 1.18 -3.40
N SER A 173 -2.54 1.38 -4.53
CA SER A 173 -2.86 0.71 -5.79
C SER A 173 -1.59 0.47 -6.60
N ILE A 174 -1.61 -0.49 -7.48
CA ILE A 174 -0.51 -0.79 -8.42
C ILE A 174 -1.15 -1.04 -9.78
N ILE A 175 -0.86 -0.19 -10.76
CA ILE A 175 -1.45 -0.30 -12.10
C ILE A 175 -0.33 -0.56 -13.11
N SER A 176 -0.41 -1.66 -13.82
CA SER A 176 0.61 -2.08 -14.81
C SER A 176 2.03 -2.10 -14.24
N GLY A 177 2.18 -2.46 -12.95
CA GLY A 177 3.46 -2.49 -12.25
C GLY A 177 3.93 -1.13 -11.71
N VAL A 178 3.15 -0.05 -11.90
CA VAL A 178 3.44 1.27 -11.33
C VAL A 178 2.77 1.38 -9.96
N ALA A 179 3.58 1.61 -8.94
CA ALA A 179 3.13 1.82 -7.57
C ALA A 179 2.50 3.21 -7.41
N ILE A 180 1.30 3.28 -6.83
CA ILE A 180 0.54 4.52 -6.60
C ILE A 180 0.32 4.68 -5.10
N ALA A 181 0.51 5.90 -4.59
CA ALA A 181 0.44 6.26 -3.17
C ALA A 181 1.40 5.40 -2.31
N PHE A 182 0.93 4.73 -1.26
CA PHE A 182 1.77 3.92 -0.37
C PHE A 182 1.98 2.49 -0.87
N ALA A 183 1.95 2.27 -2.18
CA ALA A 183 2.16 0.94 -2.73
C ALA A 183 3.62 0.51 -2.69
N ASN A 184 3.82 -0.78 -2.49
CA ASN A 184 5.13 -1.41 -2.55
C ASN A 184 5.60 -1.53 -4.00
N GLN A 185 6.90 -1.34 -4.22
CA GLN A 185 7.51 -1.69 -5.49
C GLN A 185 7.74 -3.20 -5.56
N VAL A 186 6.96 -3.88 -6.35
CA VAL A 186 6.99 -5.33 -6.51
C VAL A 186 7.19 -5.73 -7.97
N ARG A 187 7.60 -6.98 -8.21
CA ARG A 187 7.77 -7.48 -9.58
C ARG A 187 6.42 -7.57 -10.30
N ARG A 188 6.45 -7.36 -11.59
CA ARG A 188 5.31 -7.68 -12.47
C ARG A 188 5.11 -9.20 -12.56
N GLY A 189 3.87 -9.61 -12.67
CA GLY A 189 3.51 -11.02 -12.77
C GLY A 189 2.02 -11.19 -13.08
N PRO A 190 1.53 -12.43 -13.05
CA PRO A 190 0.20 -12.77 -13.59
C PRO A 190 -0.96 -12.61 -12.60
N VAL A 191 -0.71 -12.12 -11.39
CA VAL A 191 -1.75 -12.04 -10.36
C VAL A 191 -2.36 -10.65 -10.31
N GLY A 192 -3.65 -10.53 -10.58
CA GLY A 192 -4.44 -9.33 -10.35
C GLY A 192 -4.99 -9.34 -8.91
N ILE A 193 -5.00 -8.19 -8.24
CA ILE A 193 -5.54 -8.05 -6.89
C ILE A 193 -6.62 -6.96 -6.90
N ILE A 194 -7.80 -7.27 -6.39
CA ILE A 194 -8.87 -6.32 -6.10
C ILE A 194 -9.01 -6.25 -4.59
N SER A 195 -8.78 -5.10 -3.98
CA SER A 195 -8.75 -5.02 -2.53
C SER A 195 -9.52 -3.84 -1.96
N ALA A 196 -10.41 -4.14 -1.02
CA ALA A 196 -11.03 -3.15 -0.13
C ALA A 196 -10.16 -2.87 1.12
N SER A 197 -8.91 -3.34 1.15
CA SER A 197 -7.94 -3.12 2.22
C SER A 197 -6.59 -2.72 1.65
N GLY A 198 -6.15 -1.49 1.91
CA GLY A 198 -4.84 -1.02 1.45
C GLY A 198 -3.70 -1.87 2.00
N THR A 199 -3.70 -2.14 3.30
CA THR A 199 -2.69 -3.00 3.97
C THR A 199 -2.77 -4.46 3.51
N GLY A 200 -3.98 -4.97 3.23
CA GLY A 200 -4.15 -6.31 2.67
C GLY A 200 -3.54 -6.43 1.27
N LEU A 201 -3.68 -5.40 0.43
CA LEU A 201 -3.04 -5.34 -0.89
C LEU A 201 -1.52 -5.27 -0.75
N GLN A 202 -1.00 -4.44 0.16
CA GLN A 202 0.44 -4.34 0.44
C GLN A 202 1.02 -5.69 0.84
N GLU A 203 0.43 -6.35 1.82
CA GLU A 203 0.91 -7.64 2.33
C GLU A 203 0.90 -8.71 1.23
N VAL A 204 -0.22 -8.91 0.56
CA VAL A 204 -0.33 -9.94 -0.49
C VAL A 204 0.62 -9.66 -1.65
N SER A 205 0.80 -8.40 -2.04
CA SER A 205 1.73 -8.04 -3.11
C SER A 205 3.19 -8.36 -2.76
N ILE A 206 3.60 -8.11 -1.50
CA ILE A 206 4.94 -8.47 -1.01
C ILE A 206 5.12 -9.98 -0.93
N LEU A 207 4.14 -10.71 -0.41
CA LEU A 207 4.21 -12.16 -0.31
C LEU A 207 4.34 -12.80 -1.71
N LEU A 208 3.56 -12.35 -2.69
CA LEU A 208 3.67 -12.79 -4.09
C LEU A 208 5.05 -12.45 -4.68
N HIS A 209 5.57 -11.24 -4.39
CA HIS A 209 6.92 -10.85 -4.81
C HIS A 209 7.99 -11.78 -4.24
N ARG A 210 7.93 -12.12 -2.94
CA ARG A 210 8.89 -12.97 -2.25
C ARG A 210 8.94 -14.40 -2.78
N ILE A 211 7.80 -14.94 -3.19
CA ILE A 211 7.74 -16.29 -3.78
C ILE A 211 8.00 -16.30 -5.29
N GLY A 212 8.21 -15.15 -5.90
CA GLY A 212 8.62 -15.04 -7.30
C GLY A 212 7.48 -14.89 -8.32
N LEU A 213 6.20 -14.82 -7.87
CA LEU A 213 5.07 -14.66 -8.80
C LEU A 213 4.90 -13.21 -9.29
N GLY A 214 4.76 -12.26 -8.39
CA GLY A 214 4.47 -10.87 -8.76
C GLY A 214 3.02 -10.61 -9.16
N ILE A 215 2.71 -9.36 -9.48
CA ILE A 215 1.35 -8.90 -9.78
C ILE A 215 1.26 -8.16 -11.11
N SER A 216 0.10 -8.24 -11.78
CA SER A 216 -0.25 -7.43 -12.96
C SER A 216 -0.79 -6.08 -12.52
N HIS A 217 -1.83 -6.11 -11.72
CA HIS A 217 -2.50 -4.95 -11.16
C HIS A 217 -2.90 -5.19 -9.70
N GLY A 218 -2.89 -4.14 -8.88
CA GLY A 218 -3.47 -4.09 -7.56
C GLY A 218 -4.44 -2.92 -7.49
N ILE A 219 -5.75 -3.19 -7.55
CA ILE A 219 -6.79 -2.17 -7.57
C ILE A 219 -7.36 -1.99 -6.17
N GLY A 220 -7.06 -0.85 -5.53
CA GLY A 220 -7.61 -0.46 -4.24
C GLY A 220 -9.00 0.13 -4.41
N VAL A 221 -10.06 -0.62 -4.12
CA VAL A 221 -11.44 -0.19 -4.38
C VAL A 221 -12.07 0.66 -3.26
N GLY A 222 -11.35 0.85 -2.15
CA GLY A 222 -11.84 1.56 -0.96
C GLY A 222 -12.50 0.63 0.05
N GLY A 223 -12.35 0.98 1.34
CA GLY A 223 -12.71 0.11 2.48
C GLY A 223 -14.19 -0.25 2.59
N ARG A 224 -15.08 0.54 1.97
CA ARG A 224 -16.53 0.39 2.01
C ARG A 224 -17.13 -0.20 0.74
N ASP A 225 -16.32 -0.45 -0.30
CA ASP A 225 -16.86 -0.86 -1.61
C ASP A 225 -17.79 -2.07 -1.53
N LEU A 226 -17.40 -3.09 -0.75
CA LEU A 226 -18.18 -4.33 -0.58
C LEU A 226 -19.22 -4.25 0.54
N SER A 227 -19.52 -3.04 1.06
CA SER A 227 -20.67 -2.83 1.95
C SER A 227 -21.98 -2.93 1.17
N ARG A 228 -23.10 -3.07 1.92
CA ARG A 228 -24.44 -3.10 1.34
C ARG A 228 -24.78 -1.79 0.63
N GLU A 229 -24.37 -0.67 1.22
CA GLU A 229 -24.67 0.68 0.74
C GLU A 229 -23.96 0.97 -0.60
N VAL A 230 -22.69 0.61 -0.71
CA VAL A 230 -21.91 0.81 -1.94
C VAL A 230 -22.15 -0.31 -2.94
N GLY A 231 -22.37 -1.53 -2.45
CA GLY A 231 -22.82 -2.66 -3.27
C GLY A 231 -21.78 -3.27 -4.20
N GLY A 232 -20.48 -3.10 -3.95
CA GLY A 232 -19.41 -3.69 -4.73
C GLY A 232 -19.21 -3.05 -6.11
N ILE A 233 -19.60 -1.79 -6.26
CA ILE A 233 -19.62 -1.10 -7.57
C ILE A 233 -18.25 -1.22 -8.26
N MET A 234 -17.19 -0.83 -7.59
CA MET A 234 -15.86 -0.81 -8.20
C MET A 234 -15.21 -2.20 -8.22
N THR A 235 -15.51 -3.07 -7.25
CA THR A 235 -15.09 -4.48 -7.27
C THR A 235 -15.63 -5.20 -8.51
N LEU A 236 -16.92 -5.05 -8.82
CA LEU A 236 -17.53 -5.68 -9.99
C LEU A 236 -16.94 -5.14 -11.30
N PHE A 237 -16.71 -3.85 -11.39
CA PHE A 237 -16.06 -3.24 -12.56
C PHE A 237 -14.59 -3.70 -12.68
N SER A 238 -13.87 -3.80 -11.56
CA SER A 238 -12.48 -4.27 -11.57
C SER A 238 -12.36 -5.74 -11.98
N ILE A 239 -13.35 -6.60 -11.65
CA ILE A 239 -13.44 -7.97 -12.17
C ILE A 239 -13.48 -7.94 -13.70
N ASP A 240 -14.36 -7.11 -14.28
CA ASP A 240 -14.48 -7.01 -15.74
C ASP A 240 -13.21 -6.49 -16.42
N VAL A 241 -12.51 -5.56 -15.76
CA VAL A 241 -11.23 -5.02 -16.25
C VAL A 241 -10.16 -6.10 -16.26
N LEU A 242 -10.00 -6.81 -15.14
CA LEU A 242 -8.97 -7.83 -15.00
C LEU A 242 -9.27 -9.10 -15.81
N GLU A 243 -10.55 -9.44 -16.05
CA GLU A 243 -10.91 -10.53 -16.96
C GLU A 243 -10.44 -10.28 -18.40
N ARG A 244 -10.40 -9.01 -18.83
CA ARG A 244 -9.94 -8.62 -20.17
C ARG A 244 -8.43 -8.37 -20.27
N ASP A 245 -7.75 -8.29 -19.14
CA ASP A 245 -6.30 -8.04 -19.12
C ASP A 245 -5.52 -9.31 -19.42
N ASP A 246 -4.83 -9.36 -20.54
CA ASP A 246 -4.04 -10.52 -20.98
C ASP A 246 -2.88 -10.88 -20.06
N MET A 247 -2.42 -9.91 -19.24
CA MET A 247 -1.35 -10.13 -18.26
C MET A 247 -1.85 -10.75 -16.97
N THR A 248 -3.15 -10.73 -16.71
CA THR A 248 -3.77 -11.28 -15.49
C THR A 248 -4.26 -12.70 -15.76
N GLU A 249 -3.82 -13.68 -14.98
CA GLU A 249 -4.26 -15.08 -15.10
C GLU A 249 -5.04 -15.55 -13.85
N VAL A 250 -4.73 -14.97 -12.69
CA VAL A 250 -5.42 -15.26 -11.41
C VAL A 250 -5.80 -13.95 -10.75
N ILE A 251 -7.01 -13.87 -10.19
CA ILE A 251 -7.52 -12.68 -9.53
C ILE A 251 -7.75 -12.99 -8.04
N ILE A 252 -7.16 -12.18 -7.16
CA ILE A 252 -7.39 -12.24 -5.71
C ILE A 252 -8.33 -11.11 -5.31
N ILE A 253 -9.40 -11.43 -4.57
CA ILE A 253 -10.32 -10.43 -4.00
C ILE A 253 -10.14 -10.42 -2.49
N ILE A 254 -9.75 -9.25 -1.93
CA ILE A 254 -9.46 -9.08 -0.51
C ILE A 254 -10.41 -8.07 0.11
N SER A 255 -11.11 -8.45 1.19
CA SER A 255 -12.00 -7.55 1.94
C SER A 255 -12.17 -8.02 3.38
N LYS A 256 -12.78 -7.18 4.20
CA LYS A 256 -13.57 -7.60 5.35
C LYS A 256 -14.78 -8.40 4.84
N PRO A 257 -15.50 -9.13 5.70
CA PRO A 257 -16.71 -9.86 5.26
C PRO A 257 -17.69 -8.92 4.55
N PRO A 258 -18.00 -9.15 3.25
CA PRO A 258 -18.98 -8.35 2.52
C PRO A 258 -20.40 -8.65 3.00
N SER A 259 -21.38 -7.81 2.62
CA SER A 259 -22.79 -8.17 2.81
C SER A 259 -23.16 -9.37 1.92
N LYS A 260 -24.16 -10.16 2.35
CA LYS A 260 -24.57 -11.37 1.65
C LYS A 260 -24.96 -11.08 0.19
N GLU A 261 -25.72 -10.03 -0.04
CA GLU A 261 -26.17 -9.60 -1.36
C GLU A 261 -25.01 -9.20 -2.27
N VAL A 262 -23.95 -8.62 -1.69
CA VAL A 262 -22.76 -8.25 -2.47
C VAL A 262 -21.92 -9.47 -2.79
N ILE A 263 -21.79 -10.43 -1.87
CA ILE A 263 -21.12 -11.71 -2.16
C ILE A 263 -21.81 -12.42 -3.35
N GLU A 264 -23.14 -12.53 -3.33
CA GLU A 264 -23.91 -13.17 -4.42
C GLU A 264 -23.65 -12.49 -5.77
N ARG A 265 -23.61 -11.15 -5.79
CA ARG A 265 -23.30 -10.38 -7.01
C ARG A 265 -21.87 -10.59 -7.50
N VAL A 266 -20.90 -10.65 -6.59
CA VAL A 266 -19.49 -10.91 -6.91
C VAL A 266 -19.35 -12.32 -7.47
N LEU A 267 -19.94 -13.33 -6.84
CA LEU A 267 -19.91 -14.73 -7.32
C LEU A 267 -20.61 -14.88 -8.67
N ASP A 268 -21.75 -14.23 -8.89
CA ASP A 268 -22.41 -14.19 -10.18
C ASP A 268 -21.52 -13.57 -11.26
N ARG A 269 -20.83 -12.44 -10.94
CA ARG A 269 -19.91 -11.82 -11.88
C ARG A 269 -18.74 -12.75 -12.22
N ILE A 270 -18.10 -13.39 -11.24
CA ILE A 270 -17.03 -14.36 -11.42
C ILE A 270 -17.49 -15.54 -12.28
N SER A 271 -18.75 -15.99 -12.13
CA SER A 271 -19.28 -17.12 -12.88
C SER A 271 -19.29 -16.91 -14.39
N ARG A 272 -19.33 -15.66 -14.84
CA ARG A 272 -19.37 -15.25 -16.25
C ARG A 272 -17.98 -15.09 -16.88
N GLY A 273 -16.92 -15.05 -16.06
CA GLY A 273 -15.55 -14.94 -16.52
C GLY A 273 -14.90 -16.31 -16.76
N GLU A 274 -13.64 -16.31 -17.17
CA GLU A 274 -12.87 -17.52 -17.47
C GLU A 274 -11.67 -17.72 -16.55
N LYS A 275 -11.19 -16.66 -15.88
CA LYS A 275 -10.00 -16.69 -15.03
C LYS A 275 -10.24 -17.40 -13.71
N ARG A 276 -9.17 -17.70 -13.01
CA ARG A 276 -9.18 -18.32 -11.67
C ARG A 276 -9.22 -17.25 -10.61
N TYR A 277 -9.89 -17.56 -9.50
CA TYR A 277 -10.10 -16.60 -8.41
C TYR A 277 -9.68 -17.17 -7.07
N VAL A 278 -9.18 -16.28 -6.22
CA VAL A 278 -9.05 -16.53 -4.79
C VAL A 278 -9.79 -15.42 -4.05
N THR A 279 -10.75 -15.79 -3.19
CA THR A 279 -11.42 -14.83 -2.32
C THR A 279 -10.87 -14.94 -0.90
N CYS A 280 -10.56 -13.79 -0.30
CA CYS A 280 -10.07 -13.69 1.07
C CYS A 280 -10.90 -12.64 1.83
N PHE A 281 -11.94 -13.09 2.52
CA PHE A 281 -12.77 -12.26 3.36
C PHE A 281 -12.31 -12.43 4.81
N VAL A 282 -11.34 -11.60 5.21
CA VAL A 282 -10.65 -11.72 6.51
C VAL A 282 -11.63 -11.56 7.67
N GLY A 283 -11.70 -12.57 8.52
CA GLY A 283 -12.64 -12.63 9.65
C GLY A 283 -14.05 -13.15 9.30
N GLY A 284 -14.27 -13.52 8.03
CA GLY A 284 -15.52 -14.13 7.57
C GLY A 284 -15.47 -15.64 7.47
N ASP A 285 -16.64 -16.22 7.27
CA ASP A 285 -16.76 -17.65 6.99
C ASP A 285 -16.50 -17.98 5.52
N ILE A 286 -16.17 -19.22 5.25
CA ILE A 286 -16.12 -19.77 3.90
C ILE A 286 -17.54 -19.80 3.34
N VAL A 287 -17.72 -19.22 2.15
CA VAL A 287 -19.01 -19.16 1.48
C VAL A 287 -19.26 -20.47 0.74
N ASP A 288 -20.47 -20.99 0.82
CA ASP A 288 -20.83 -22.16 0.00
C ASP A 288 -20.90 -21.77 -1.48
N LEU A 289 -20.09 -22.45 -2.29
CA LEU A 289 -19.96 -22.14 -3.71
C LEU A 289 -20.87 -23.02 -4.56
N ASP A 290 -21.51 -22.41 -5.52
CA ASP A 290 -22.17 -23.15 -6.60
C ASP A 290 -21.20 -24.19 -7.19
N PRO A 291 -21.65 -25.46 -7.40
CA PRO A 291 -20.81 -26.49 -8.00
C PRO A 291 -20.10 -26.08 -9.29
N ARG A 292 -20.71 -25.20 -10.09
CA ARG A 292 -20.13 -24.65 -11.34
C ARG A 292 -18.87 -23.82 -11.12
N LEU A 293 -18.69 -23.26 -9.91
CA LEU A 293 -17.54 -22.46 -9.53
C LEU A 293 -16.42 -23.29 -8.88
N LYS A 294 -16.71 -24.54 -8.51
CA LYS A 294 -15.71 -25.46 -7.95
C LYS A 294 -14.59 -25.70 -8.98
N GLY A 295 -13.34 -25.52 -8.52
CA GLY A 295 -12.14 -25.61 -9.38
C GLY A 295 -11.71 -24.30 -10.03
N ARG A 296 -12.56 -23.26 -10.03
CA ARG A 296 -12.19 -21.91 -10.50
C ARG A 296 -12.02 -20.93 -9.35
N ILE A 297 -12.69 -21.14 -8.22
CA ILE A 297 -12.59 -20.29 -7.04
C ILE A 297 -12.01 -21.10 -5.89
N SER A 298 -10.94 -20.59 -5.29
CA SER A 298 -10.46 -20.98 -3.98
C SER A 298 -10.79 -19.91 -2.95
N GLN A 299 -10.94 -20.29 -1.69
CA GLN A 299 -11.25 -19.36 -0.60
C GLN A 299 -10.19 -19.47 0.48
N ALA A 300 -9.78 -18.33 1.02
CA ALA A 300 -8.82 -18.25 2.11
C ALA A 300 -9.36 -17.42 3.26
N LYS A 301 -8.98 -17.75 4.49
CA LYS A 301 -9.33 -16.98 5.70
C LYS A 301 -8.27 -15.96 6.10
N THR A 302 -7.05 -16.10 5.58
CA THR A 302 -5.91 -15.24 5.89
C THR A 302 -5.24 -14.75 4.61
N LEU A 303 -4.49 -13.65 4.68
CA LEU A 303 -3.74 -13.11 3.56
C LEU A 303 -2.66 -14.08 3.07
N HIS A 304 -1.96 -14.75 3.98
CA HIS A 304 -1.00 -15.82 3.66
C HIS A 304 -1.69 -16.99 2.96
N GLY A 305 -2.83 -17.42 3.50
CA GLY A 305 -3.67 -18.46 2.88
C GLY A 305 -4.09 -18.08 1.46
N ALA A 306 -4.44 -16.82 1.20
CA ALA A 306 -4.79 -16.35 -0.13
C ALA A 306 -3.63 -16.51 -1.14
N VAL A 307 -2.41 -16.21 -0.71
CA VAL A 307 -1.22 -16.43 -1.54
C VAL A 307 -0.98 -17.92 -1.80
N LEU A 308 -1.08 -18.76 -0.76
CA LEU A 308 -0.91 -20.22 -0.90
C LEU A 308 -1.96 -20.84 -1.81
N GLU A 309 -3.24 -20.45 -1.68
CA GLU A 309 -4.29 -20.88 -2.59
C GLU A 309 -4.04 -20.41 -4.03
N THR A 310 -3.52 -19.18 -4.22
CA THR A 310 -3.11 -18.68 -5.54
C THR A 310 -2.01 -19.57 -6.15
N VAL A 311 -0.98 -19.90 -5.38
CA VAL A 311 0.08 -20.82 -5.86
C VAL A 311 -0.49 -22.18 -6.22
N LYS A 312 -1.35 -22.74 -5.37
CA LYS A 312 -1.94 -24.07 -5.56
C LYS A 312 -2.77 -24.17 -6.85
N ILE A 313 -3.54 -23.13 -7.19
CA ILE A 313 -4.38 -23.16 -8.40
C ILE A 313 -3.63 -22.72 -9.65
N TYR A 314 -2.55 -21.94 -9.53
CA TYR A 314 -1.84 -21.38 -10.68
C TYR A 314 -0.49 -22.08 -10.95
N ARG A 315 0.32 -22.29 -9.93
CA ARG A 315 1.65 -22.90 -10.01
C ARG A 315 1.83 -23.95 -8.91
N PRO A 316 1.09 -25.07 -8.98
CA PRO A 316 1.14 -26.10 -7.96
C PRO A 316 2.54 -26.70 -7.75
N ASP A 317 3.41 -26.64 -8.75
CA ASP A 317 4.81 -27.01 -8.70
C ASP A 317 5.62 -26.18 -7.68
N LEU A 318 5.24 -24.91 -7.45
CA LEU A 318 5.88 -24.01 -6.49
C LEU A 318 5.27 -24.08 -5.08
N TYR A 319 4.21 -24.86 -4.88
CA TYR A 319 3.45 -24.81 -3.62
C TYR A 319 4.31 -25.15 -2.39
N ARG A 320 5.14 -26.17 -2.46
CA ARG A 320 6.00 -26.59 -1.34
C ARG A 320 7.01 -25.51 -0.96
N ASP A 321 7.63 -24.88 -1.95
CA ASP A 321 8.60 -23.80 -1.72
C ASP A 321 7.92 -22.55 -1.18
N ALA A 322 6.76 -22.19 -1.72
CA ALA A 322 5.96 -21.06 -1.24
C ALA A 322 5.52 -21.28 0.20
N TYR A 323 5.01 -22.46 0.51
CA TYR A 323 4.62 -22.86 1.86
C TYR A 323 5.79 -22.69 2.84
N ASN A 324 6.96 -23.23 2.54
CA ASN A 324 8.14 -23.15 3.41
C ASN A 324 8.65 -21.70 3.60
N LYS A 325 8.50 -20.84 2.59
CA LYS A 325 8.91 -19.42 2.64
C LYS A 325 7.93 -18.54 3.42
N LEU A 326 6.64 -18.84 3.33
CA LEU A 326 5.58 -18.03 3.90
C LEU A 326 5.11 -18.54 5.27
N TRP A 327 5.60 -19.69 5.70
CA TRP A 327 5.11 -20.40 6.86
C TRP A 327 5.48 -19.67 8.17
N ILE A 328 4.64 -18.76 8.58
CA ILE A 328 4.73 -18.02 9.84
C ILE A 328 3.69 -18.54 10.85
N GLU A 329 2.56 -19.09 10.38
CA GLU A 329 1.43 -19.45 11.25
C GLU A 329 1.77 -20.49 12.32
N ASP A 330 2.50 -21.55 12.00
CA ASP A 330 2.83 -22.56 13.02
C ASP A 330 3.92 -22.08 13.97
N ARG A 331 4.88 -21.27 13.50
CA ARG A 331 5.83 -20.61 14.41
C ARG A 331 5.12 -19.68 15.36
N LEU A 332 4.19 -18.87 14.86
CA LEU A 332 3.41 -17.95 15.69
C LEU A 332 2.51 -18.68 16.67
N LEU A 333 1.87 -19.78 16.27
CA LEU A 333 1.06 -20.64 17.14
C LEU A 333 1.90 -21.33 18.22
N VAL A 334 3.10 -21.77 17.88
CA VAL A 334 4.06 -22.33 18.85
C VAL A 334 4.52 -21.24 19.82
N GLU A 335 4.92 -20.07 19.33
CA GLU A 335 5.34 -18.94 20.16
C GLU A 335 4.20 -18.41 21.06
N ILE A 336 2.96 -18.35 20.55
CA ILE A 336 1.77 -17.99 21.34
C ILE A 336 1.51 -19.07 22.40
N SER A 337 1.56 -20.34 22.05
CA SER A 337 1.37 -21.45 22.99
C SER A 337 2.43 -21.45 24.10
N GLU A 338 3.69 -21.23 23.75
CA GLU A 338 4.78 -21.08 24.70
C GLU A 338 4.65 -19.85 25.58
N ALA A 339 4.23 -18.70 25.01
CA ALA A 339 3.99 -17.48 25.78
C ALA A 339 2.82 -17.64 26.74
N THR A 340 1.73 -18.28 26.29
CA THR A 340 0.53 -18.53 27.14
C THR A 340 0.80 -19.53 28.26
N SER A 341 1.71 -20.49 28.05
CA SER A 341 2.10 -21.45 29.08
C SER A 341 3.01 -20.86 30.17
N ARG A 342 3.53 -19.63 29.95
CA ARG A 342 4.36 -18.89 30.93
C ARG A 342 3.57 -17.83 31.73
N LEU A 343 2.28 -17.64 31.42
CA LEU A 343 1.33 -16.81 32.17
C LEU A 343 0.50 -17.68 33.13
#